data_b5ddb88068a2edfb5498a3dfa789f6ff
#
_entry.id   b5ddb88068a2edfb5498a3dfa789f6ff
#
_cell.length_a   1.000
_cell.length_b   1.000
_cell.length_c   1.000
_cell.angle_alpha   90.00
_cell.angle_beta   90.00
_cell.angle_gamma   90.00
#
_symmetry.space_group_name_H-M   'P 1'
#
loop_
_entity.id
_entity.type
_entity.pdbx_description
1 polymer ?
#
loop_
_entity_poly.entity_id
_entity_poly.type
_entity_poly.pdbx_seq_one_letter_code
_entity_poly.pdbx_strand_id
1 'polypeptide(L)'
;MCVPYMDSGKSYTTCECPQDCPEESEPVCSFYHREFNNRCEMHKYACAHDLTMKVMNQGNCPTDNLHVCSDQFLLQFPTRYLEWIMIAREHSIDPTTSLDFNARADGLTEDERNEILSWEFEYIDRDKNNVLDTAEIQDVFNDVLGYEPCLYGFLKSCDLNEKEGIEKREWDFCFPKTGTAFETRK
;
A
#
# COMPACT_ATOMS: atom_id res chain seq x y z
N MET A 1 12.24 -10.95 -4.81
CA MET A 1 12.87 -11.00 -6.15
C MET A 1 12.10 -11.97 -7.01
N CYS A 2 11.82 -11.63 -8.27
CA CYS A 2 11.15 -12.57 -9.17
C CYS A 2 12.22 -13.36 -9.95
N VAL A 3 12.17 -14.69 -9.85
CA VAL A 3 13.13 -15.60 -10.50
C VAL A 3 12.40 -16.41 -11.56
N PRO A 4 12.94 -16.51 -12.78
CA PRO A 4 12.38 -17.40 -13.78
C PRO A 4 12.76 -18.85 -13.41
N TYR A 5 11.82 -19.77 -13.56
CA TYR A 5 12.08 -21.22 -13.49
C TYR A 5 11.40 -21.94 -14.64
N MET A 6 11.91 -23.11 -14.97
CA MET A 6 11.41 -23.96 -16.05
C MET A 6 10.74 -25.19 -15.46
N ASP A 7 9.50 -25.43 -15.86
CA ASP A 7 8.79 -26.66 -15.56
C ASP A 7 8.12 -27.19 -16.83
N SER A 8 8.36 -28.46 -17.12
CA SER A 8 7.76 -29.17 -18.28
C SER A 8 7.89 -28.40 -19.60
N GLY A 9 9.01 -27.70 -19.81
CA GLY A 9 9.30 -26.92 -21.03
C GLY A 9 8.59 -25.59 -21.12
N LYS A 10 7.88 -25.14 -20.06
CA LYS A 10 7.29 -23.80 -19.97
C LYS A 10 8.09 -22.95 -18.98
N SER A 11 8.30 -21.69 -19.33
CA SER A 11 8.94 -20.71 -18.45
C SER A 11 7.88 -20.07 -17.56
N TYR A 12 8.12 -20.10 -16.27
CA TYR A 12 7.31 -19.42 -15.26
C TYR A 12 8.19 -18.40 -14.53
N THR A 13 7.58 -17.39 -13.98
CA THR A 13 8.25 -16.45 -13.08
C THR A 13 7.61 -16.61 -11.71
N THR A 14 8.43 -16.99 -10.73
CA THR A 14 8.01 -16.99 -9.34
C THR A 14 8.63 -15.80 -8.61
N CYS A 15 7.85 -15.13 -7.78
CA CYS A 15 8.34 -14.02 -6.98
C CYS A 15 8.47 -14.52 -5.53
N GLU A 16 9.71 -14.55 -5.05
CA GLU A 16 10.04 -14.99 -3.70
C GLU A 16 10.63 -13.83 -2.90
N CYS A 17 10.32 -13.82 -1.60
CA CYS A 17 10.94 -12.87 -0.69
C CYS A 17 12.45 -13.12 -0.62
N PRO A 18 13.31 -12.10 -0.66
CA PRO A 18 14.73 -12.26 -0.43
C PRO A 18 14.99 -12.93 0.92
N GLN A 19 15.73 -14.03 0.93
CA GLN A 19 16.12 -14.71 2.18
C GLN A 19 17.36 -14.05 2.76
N ASP A 20 18.36 -13.80 1.91
CA ASP A 20 19.63 -13.19 2.28
C ASP A 20 19.85 -11.91 1.48
N CYS A 21 20.43 -10.93 2.13
CA CYS A 21 20.82 -9.66 1.52
C CYS A 21 22.31 -9.44 1.64
N PRO A 22 22.92 -8.67 0.71
CA PRO A 22 24.34 -8.30 0.82
C PRO A 22 24.62 -7.57 2.14
N GLU A 23 25.80 -7.83 2.73
CA GLU A 23 26.26 -7.11 3.92
C GLU A 23 26.71 -5.67 3.62
N GLU A 24 26.90 -5.35 2.34
CA GLU A 24 27.28 -4.01 1.90
C GLU A 24 26.19 -3.01 2.27
N SER A 25 26.62 -1.92 2.93
CA SER A 25 25.73 -0.87 3.37
C SER A 25 25.60 0.20 2.27
N GLU A 26 24.46 0.21 1.62
CA GLU A 26 24.00 1.27 0.72
C GLU A 26 22.65 1.80 1.22
N PRO A 27 22.65 2.66 2.26
CA PRO A 27 21.43 3.05 2.95
C PRO A 27 20.39 3.62 2.00
N VAL A 28 19.13 3.31 2.27
CA VAL A 28 17.97 3.86 1.56
C VAL A 28 16.91 4.29 2.54
N CYS A 29 16.22 5.39 2.21
CA CYS A 29 15.03 5.85 2.91
C CYS A 29 13.78 5.51 2.09
N SER A 30 12.79 4.88 2.70
CA SER A 30 11.50 4.62 2.05
C SER A 30 10.57 5.84 2.14
N PHE A 31 9.50 5.87 1.32
CA PHE A 31 8.45 6.89 1.42
C PHE A 31 7.69 6.87 2.76
N TYR A 32 7.85 5.80 3.56
CA TYR A 32 7.36 5.76 4.94
C TYR A 32 8.32 6.38 5.96
N HIS A 33 9.41 7.04 5.50
CA HIS A 33 10.48 7.59 6.34
C HIS A 33 11.16 6.53 7.21
N ARG A 34 11.30 5.32 6.69
CA ARG A 34 12.03 4.24 7.33
C ARG A 34 13.35 3.99 6.63
N GLU A 35 14.42 3.88 7.41
CA GLU A 35 15.77 3.60 6.94
C GLU A 35 16.02 2.08 6.87
N PHE A 36 16.74 1.68 5.82
CA PHE A 36 17.25 0.32 5.63
C PHE A 36 18.72 0.37 5.22
N ASN A 37 19.48 -0.67 5.60
CA ASN A 37 20.90 -0.76 5.26
C ASN A 37 21.15 -0.81 3.75
N ASN A 38 20.21 -1.36 2.99
CA ASN A 38 20.21 -1.39 1.54
C ASN A 38 18.81 -1.68 1.00
N ARG A 39 18.65 -1.54 -0.31
CA ARG A 39 17.38 -1.80 -1.00
C ARG A 39 16.89 -3.24 -0.82
N CYS A 40 17.78 -4.23 -0.73
CA CYS A 40 17.42 -5.62 -0.52
C CYS A 40 16.72 -5.82 0.82
N GLU A 41 17.25 -5.25 1.90
CA GLU A 41 16.63 -5.32 3.24
C GLU A 41 15.25 -4.63 3.25
N MET A 42 15.09 -3.53 2.52
CA MET A 42 13.78 -2.90 2.36
C MET A 42 12.78 -3.83 1.68
N HIS A 43 13.18 -4.47 0.56
CA HIS A 43 12.30 -5.41 -0.15
C HIS A 43 12.01 -6.67 0.67
N LYS A 44 12.99 -7.17 1.43
CA LYS A 44 12.81 -8.30 2.36
C LYS A 44 11.76 -7.98 3.42
N TYR A 45 11.86 -6.79 4.03
CA TYR A 45 10.89 -6.31 5.01
C TYR A 45 9.50 -6.18 4.40
N ALA A 46 9.36 -5.48 3.26
CA ALA A 46 8.10 -5.27 2.59
C ALA A 46 7.41 -6.60 2.23
N CYS A 47 8.19 -7.55 1.69
CA CYS A 47 7.71 -8.87 1.31
C CYS A 47 7.28 -9.70 2.52
N ALA A 48 8.03 -9.66 3.63
CA ALA A 48 7.70 -10.41 4.85
C ALA A 48 6.41 -9.93 5.52
N HIS A 49 6.01 -8.68 5.25
CA HIS A 49 4.85 -8.06 5.86
C HIS A 49 3.71 -7.76 4.86
N ASP A 50 3.81 -8.27 3.63
CA ASP A 50 2.84 -8.05 2.55
C ASP A 50 2.55 -6.56 2.31
N LEU A 51 3.61 -5.74 2.29
CA LEU A 51 3.55 -4.30 2.08
C LEU A 51 4.10 -3.92 0.72
N THR A 52 3.53 -2.89 0.11
CA THR A 52 4.18 -2.13 -0.96
C THR A 52 5.13 -1.10 -0.35
N MET A 53 6.37 -1.04 -0.82
CA MET A 53 7.36 -0.10 -0.32
C MET A 53 8.32 0.34 -1.41
N LYS A 54 8.50 1.66 -1.55
CA LYS A 54 9.40 2.27 -2.54
C LYS A 54 10.47 3.12 -1.85
N VAL A 55 11.62 3.22 -2.51
CA VAL A 55 12.70 4.10 -2.09
C VAL A 55 12.32 5.55 -2.39
N MET A 56 12.36 6.40 -1.40
CA MET A 56 12.20 7.85 -1.54
C MET A 56 13.52 8.50 -1.95
N ASN A 57 14.61 8.15 -1.27
CA ASN A 57 15.96 8.63 -1.61
C ASN A 57 17.04 7.61 -1.20
N GLN A 58 18.20 7.74 -1.85
CA GLN A 58 19.43 7.07 -1.41
C GLN A 58 19.99 7.79 -0.18
N GLY A 59 20.57 7.03 0.75
CA GLY A 59 21.09 7.53 2.02
C GLY A 59 20.03 7.54 3.13
N ASN A 60 20.35 8.23 4.21
CA ASN A 60 19.48 8.31 5.39
C ASN A 60 18.23 9.15 5.11
N CYS A 61 17.20 8.94 5.92
CA CYS A 61 15.98 9.72 5.80
C CYS A 61 16.22 11.20 6.16
N PRO A 62 15.55 12.13 5.46
CA PRO A 62 15.54 13.53 5.83
C PRO A 62 15.07 13.72 7.29
N THR A 63 15.59 14.75 7.95
CA THR A 63 15.28 15.03 9.37
C THR A 63 13.97 15.80 9.56
N ASP A 64 13.33 16.20 8.49
CA ASP A 64 12.00 16.83 8.49
C ASP A 64 10.93 15.77 8.77
N ASN A 65 10.57 15.63 10.01
CA ASN A 65 9.66 14.59 10.54
C ASN A 65 8.18 14.80 10.17
N LEU A 66 7.86 15.38 9.02
CA LEU A 66 6.48 15.74 8.68
C LEU A 66 5.55 14.53 8.50
N HIS A 67 6.09 13.34 8.17
CA HIS A 67 5.27 12.17 7.82
C HIS A 67 5.88 10.85 8.33
N VAL A 68 6.34 10.82 9.57
CA VAL A 68 6.89 9.58 10.15
C VAL A 68 5.76 8.60 10.45
N CYS A 69 5.69 7.52 9.68
CA CYS A 69 4.80 6.40 9.94
C CYS A 69 5.52 5.40 10.86
N SER A 70 5.04 5.22 12.10
CA SER A 70 5.62 4.25 13.02
C SER A 70 5.37 2.81 12.57
N ASP A 71 6.26 1.89 12.94
CA ASP A 71 6.16 0.47 12.54
C ASP A 71 4.80 -0.16 12.88
N GLN A 72 4.26 0.15 14.04
CA GLN A 72 2.97 -0.38 14.46
C GLN A 72 1.83 0.08 13.54
N PHE A 73 1.83 1.37 13.15
CA PHE A 73 0.80 1.91 12.26
C PHE A 73 1.02 1.46 10.81
N LEU A 74 2.28 1.34 10.38
CA LEU A 74 2.64 0.90 9.04
C LEU A 74 2.03 -0.46 8.69
N LEU A 75 2.18 -1.45 9.58
CA LEU A 75 1.72 -2.82 9.34
C LEU A 75 0.18 -2.93 9.29
N GLN A 76 -0.52 -2.03 9.97
CA GLN A 76 -1.98 -2.04 10.04
C GLN A 76 -2.63 -1.12 9.01
N PHE A 77 -1.87 -0.20 8.43
CA PHE A 77 -2.43 0.89 7.64
C PHE A 77 -3.24 0.43 6.43
N PRO A 78 -2.76 -0.51 5.57
CA PRO A 78 -3.54 -0.91 4.39
C PRO A 78 -4.91 -1.48 4.72
N THR A 79 -4.99 -2.31 5.77
CA THR A 79 -6.26 -2.87 6.26
C THR A 79 -7.15 -1.78 6.85
N ARG A 80 -6.59 -0.92 7.69
CA ARG A 80 -7.34 0.16 8.33
C ARG A 80 -7.84 1.18 7.32
N TYR A 81 -7.08 1.47 6.27
CA TYR A 81 -7.54 2.36 5.21
C TYR A 81 -8.70 1.73 4.42
N LEU A 82 -8.64 0.43 4.13
CA LEU A 82 -9.77 -0.29 3.53
C LEU A 82 -11.03 -0.21 4.41
N GLU A 83 -10.90 -0.37 5.73
CA GLU A 83 -12.00 -0.22 6.68
C GLU A 83 -12.60 1.20 6.66
N TRP A 84 -11.78 2.23 6.52
CA TRP A 84 -12.28 3.61 6.36
C TRP A 84 -13.04 3.79 5.05
N ILE A 85 -12.56 3.25 3.96
CA ILE A 85 -13.25 3.29 2.67
C ILE A 85 -14.63 2.61 2.77
N MET A 86 -14.71 1.48 3.47
CA MET A 86 -15.99 0.79 3.74
C MET A 86 -16.99 1.72 4.43
N ILE A 87 -16.56 2.36 5.52
CA ILE A 87 -17.40 3.28 6.29
C ILE A 87 -17.84 4.48 5.45
N ALA A 88 -16.91 5.07 4.69
CA ALA A 88 -17.19 6.21 3.83
C ALA A 88 -18.19 5.85 2.72
N ARG A 89 -18.04 4.68 2.10
CA ARG A 89 -18.94 4.16 1.08
C ARG A 89 -20.36 3.95 1.62
N GLU A 90 -20.50 3.30 2.77
CA GLU A 90 -21.80 3.09 3.40
C GLU A 90 -22.50 4.41 3.70
N HIS A 91 -21.78 5.37 4.26
CA HIS A 91 -22.33 6.70 4.55
C HIS A 91 -22.71 7.48 3.26
N SER A 92 -21.99 7.28 2.17
CA SER A 92 -22.33 7.89 0.88
C SER A 92 -23.62 7.34 0.28
N ILE A 93 -23.94 6.05 0.55
CA ILE A 93 -25.17 5.40 0.09
C ILE A 93 -26.35 5.82 0.95
N ASP A 94 -26.18 5.85 2.27
CA ASP A 94 -27.21 6.30 3.22
C ASP A 94 -26.62 7.22 4.29
N PRO A 95 -26.66 8.54 4.07
CA PRO A 95 -26.14 9.53 5.04
C PRO A 95 -26.87 9.53 6.40
N THR A 96 -27.97 8.80 6.54
CA THR A 96 -28.70 8.68 7.81
C THR A 96 -28.22 7.51 8.65
N THR A 97 -27.45 6.60 8.06
CA THR A 97 -26.85 5.45 8.76
C THR A 97 -25.79 5.96 9.74
N SER A 98 -25.83 5.43 10.95
CA SER A 98 -24.77 5.64 11.94
C SER A 98 -23.46 5.02 11.46
N LEU A 99 -22.36 5.79 11.47
CA LEU A 99 -21.05 5.28 11.11
C LEU A 99 -20.64 4.12 12.02
N ASP A 100 -20.40 2.93 11.45
CA ASP A 100 -19.87 1.79 12.19
C ASP A 100 -18.33 1.81 12.21
N PHE A 101 -17.76 2.50 13.17
CA PHE A 101 -16.31 2.54 13.38
C PHE A 101 -15.71 1.19 13.83
N ASN A 102 -16.52 0.15 14.00
CA ASN A 102 -16.06 -1.21 14.28
C ASN A 102 -16.11 -2.11 13.05
N ALA A 103 -16.47 -1.57 11.89
CA ALA A 103 -16.36 -2.32 10.63
C ALA A 103 -14.97 -2.94 10.47
N ARG A 104 -14.91 -4.18 10.01
CA ARG A 104 -13.67 -4.92 9.80
C ARG A 104 -13.62 -5.50 8.40
N ALA A 105 -12.44 -5.42 7.79
CA ALA A 105 -12.20 -5.89 6.44
C ALA A 105 -11.95 -7.41 6.35
N ASP A 106 -11.69 -8.09 7.47
CA ASP A 106 -11.35 -9.51 7.53
C ASP A 106 -12.48 -10.46 7.13
N GLY A 107 -13.72 -9.97 7.15
CA GLY A 107 -14.91 -10.72 6.72
C GLY A 107 -15.32 -10.51 5.26
N LEU A 108 -14.64 -9.64 4.51
CA LEU A 108 -14.98 -9.35 3.12
C LEU A 108 -14.68 -10.52 2.19
N THR A 109 -15.56 -10.74 1.22
CA THR A 109 -15.23 -11.53 0.04
C THR A 109 -14.33 -10.71 -0.90
N GLU A 110 -13.65 -11.39 -1.84
CA GLU A 110 -12.83 -10.70 -2.84
C GLU A 110 -13.67 -9.76 -3.72
N ASP A 111 -14.90 -10.13 -4.05
CA ASP A 111 -15.80 -9.29 -4.86
C ASP A 111 -16.21 -8.02 -4.09
N GLU A 112 -16.59 -8.14 -2.81
CA GLU A 112 -16.92 -6.99 -1.96
C GLU A 112 -15.73 -6.06 -1.79
N ARG A 113 -14.53 -6.60 -1.55
CA ARG A 113 -13.29 -5.83 -1.49
C ARG A 113 -13.06 -5.05 -2.79
N ASN A 114 -13.18 -5.70 -3.92
CA ASN A 114 -12.95 -5.09 -5.23
C ASN A 114 -14.00 -4.00 -5.54
N GLU A 115 -15.25 -4.17 -5.15
CA GLU A 115 -16.28 -3.14 -5.25
C GLU A 115 -15.95 -1.91 -4.41
N ILE A 116 -15.50 -2.11 -3.17
CA ILE A 116 -15.14 -1.03 -2.23
C ILE A 116 -13.95 -0.24 -2.80
N LEU A 117 -12.90 -0.93 -3.24
CA LEU A 117 -11.71 -0.30 -3.81
C LEU A 117 -11.99 0.42 -5.13
N SER A 118 -12.91 -0.13 -5.95
CA SER A 118 -13.33 0.52 -7.20
C SER A 118 -14.10 1.79 -6.92
N TRP A 119 -14.99 1.77 -5.92
CA TRP A 119 -15.75 2.94 -5.52
C TRP A 119 -14.85 4.09 -5.08
N GLU A 120 -13.86 3.83 -4.21
CA GLU A 120 -12.91 4.85 -3.75
C GLU A 120 -12.04 5.37 -4.88
N PHE A 121 -11.53 4.48 -5.74
CA PHE A 121 -10.75 4.87 -6.91
C PHE A 121 -11.53 5.83 -7.82
N GLU A 122 -12.79 5.48 -8.16
CA GLU A 122 -13.67 6.31 -8.98
C GLU A 122 -14.07 7.62 -8.32
N TYR A 123 -14.09 7.67 -6.99
CA TYR A 123 -14.34 8.88 -6.22
C TYR A 123 -13.16 9.85 -6.28
N ILE A 124 -11.93 9.33 -6.24
CA ILE A 124 -10.69 10.13 -6.34
C ILE A 124 -10.40 10.52 -7.79
N ASP A 125 -10.58 9.59 -8.77
CA ASP A 125 -10.39 9.78 -10.22
C ASP A 125 -11.48 10.70 -10.80
N ARG A 126 -11.27 12.01 -10.69
CA ARG A 126 -12.28 13.02 -11.08
C ARG A 126 -12.41 13.20 -12.57
N ASP A 127 -11.31 13.08 -13.29
CA ASP A 127 -11.28 13.24 -14.75
C ASP A 127 -11.60 11.92 -15.50
N LYS A 128 -11.73 10.82 -14.74
CA LYS A 128 -12.10 9.47 -15.23
C LYS A 128 -11.14 8.91 -16.28
N ASN A 129 -9.86 9.21 -16.10
CA ASN A 129 -8.80 8.69 -16.97
C ASN A 129 -8.24 7.32 -16.53
N ASN A 130 -8.71 6.77 -15.39
CA ASN A 130 -8.27 5.54 -14.74
C ASN A 130 -6.82 5.58 -14.22
N VAL A 131 -6.33 6.77 -13.90
CA VAL A 131 -5.04 7.00 -13.26
C VAL A 131 -5.23 8.08 -12.21
N LEU A 132 -4.89 7.80 -10.95
CA LEU A 132 -4.88 8.84 -9.91
C LEU A 132 -3.62 9.67 -10.08
N ASP A 133 -3.77 10.87 -10.57
CA ASP A 133 -2.66 11.78 -10.80
C ASP A 133 -2.20 12.50 -9.50
N THR A 134 -1.15 13.30 -9.63
CA THR A 134 -0.59 14.02 -8.47
C THR A 134 -1.59 15.00 -7.85
N ALA A 135 -2.46 15.63 -8.63
CA ALA A 135 -3.43 16.61 -8.11
C ALA A 135 -4.55 15.90 -7.34
N GLU A 136 -5.05 14.79 -7.85
CA GLU A 136 -6.08 13.98 -7.22
C GLU A 136 -5.58 13.35 -5.91
N ILE A 137 -4.35 12.81 -5.91
CA ILE A 137 -3.70 12.29 -4.71
C ILE A 137 -3.45 13.40 -3.69
N GLN A 138 -3.10 14.63 -4.14
CA GLN A 138 -2.88 15.76 -3.24
C GLN A 138 -4.16 16.19 -2.50
N ASP A 139 -5.32 16.06 -3.14
CA ASP A 139 -6.59 16.35 -2.46
C ASP A 139 -6.88 15.36 -1.34
N VAL A 140 -6.61 14.06 -1.56
CA VAL A 140 -6.69 13.04 -0.49
C VAL A 140 -5.74 13.37 0.66
N PHE A 141 -4.52 13.84 0.36
CA PHE A 141 -3.58 14.26 1.41
C PHE A 141 -4.10 15.44 2.21
N ASN A 142 -4.66 16.46 1.55
CA ASN A 142 -5.17 17.66 2.23
C ASN A 142 -6.27 17.30 3.24
N ASP A 143 -7.08 16.32 2.94
CA ASP A 143 -8.22 15.91 3.77
C ASP A 143 -7.81 15.02 4.95
N VAL A 144 -6.81 14.16 4.80
CA VAL A 144 -6.54 13.06 5.73
C VAL A 144 -5.14 13.10 6.37
N LEU A 145 -4.13 13.71 5.73
CA LEU A 145 -2.73 13.59 6.13
C LEU A 145 -2.45 14.10 7.57
N GLY A 146 -3.21 15.09 8.04
CA GLY A 146 -3.08 15.61 9.41
C GLY A 146 -3.39 14.58 10.50
N TYR A 147 -4.10 13.52 10.14
CA TYR A 147 -4.57 12.47 11.05
C TYR A 147 -3.87 11.12 10.81
N GLU A 148 -3.32 10.92 9.60
CA GLU A 148 -2.77 9.63 9.21
C GLU A 148 -1.42 9.75 8.47
N PRO A 149 -0.32 9.76 9.22
CA PRO A 149 1.02 9.95 8.63
C PRO A 149 1.46 8.82 7.68
N CYS A 150 0.85 7.63 7.78
CA CYS A 150 1.19 6.50 6.90
C CYS A 150 0.62 6.65 5.49
N LEU A 151 -0.41 7.46 5.28
CA LEU A 151 -1.09 7.63 4.01
C LEU A 151 -0.14 8.09 2.89
N TYR A 152 0.76 9.03 3.18
CA TYR A 152 1.73 9.52 2.22
C TYR A 152 2.62 8.38 1.69
N GLY A 153 3.25 7.65 2.59
CA GLY A 153 4.10 6.52 2.23
C GLY A 153 3.35 5.42 1.48
N PHE A 154 2.11 5.14 1.90
CA PHE A 154 1.24 4.18 1.24
C PHE A 154 0.97 4.56 -0.21
N LEU A 155 0.39 5.72 -0.47
CA LEU A 155 0.03 6.15 -1.82
C LEU A 155 1.27 6.30 -2.73
N LYS A 156 2.39 6.86 -2.21
CA LYS A 156 3.64 6.94 -2.97
C LYS A 156 4.24 5.57 -3.29
N SER A 157 3.96 4.56 -2.47
CA SER A 157 4.42 3.19 -2.71
C SER A 157 3.49 2.39 -3.64
N CYS A 158 2.26 2.87 -3.89
CA CYS A 158 1.31 2.22 -4.79
C CYS A 158 1.62 2.42 -6.28
N ASP A 159 2.32 3.46 -6.67
CA ASP A 159 2.84 3.60 -8.04
C ASP A 159 3.99 2.60 -8.27
N LEU A 160 3.67 1.38 -8.71
CA LEU A 160 4.60 0.27 -8.84
C LEU A 160 5.44 0.31 -10.11
N ASN A 161 4.92 0.93 -11.17
CA ASN A 161 5.56 0.96 -12.48
C ASN A 161 6.40 2.23 -12.71
N GLU A 162 6.44 3.15 -11.73
CA GLU A 162 7.15 4.43 -11.77
C GLU A 162 6.70 5.35 -12.92
N LYS A 163 5.49 5.17 -13.41
CA LYS A 163 4.84 6.12 -14.32
C LYS A 163 4.12 7.18 -13.50
N GLU A 164 3.70 8.23 -14.18
CA GLU A 164 2.98 9.31 -13.53
C GLU A 164 1.58 8.84 -13.07
N GLY A 165 1.35 8.82 -11.75
CA GLY A 165 0.08 8.46 -11.13
C GLY A 165 -0.04 6.98 -10.74
N ILE A 166 -1.17 6.61 -10.14
CA ILE A 166 -1.50 5.24 -9.69
C ILE A 166 -2.58 4.68 -10.61
N GLU A 167 -2.25 3.67 -11.41
CA GLU A 167 -3.22 2.97 -12.26
C GLU A 167 -4.18 2.12 -11.39
N LYS A 168 -5.40 1.87 -11.88
CA LYS A 168 -6.42 1.09 -11.13
C LYS A 168 -5.90 -0.27 -10.64
N ARG A 169 -5.12 -0.99 -11.47
CA ARG A 169 -4.53 -2.29 -11.07
C ARG A 169 -3.47 -2.17 -9.98
N GLU A 170 -2.74 -1.05 -9.93
CA GLU A 170 -1.74 -0.78 -8.89
C GLU A 170 -2.44 -0.46 -7.59
N TRP A 171 -3.52 0.33 -7.66
CA TRP A 171 -4.42 0.60 -6.54
C TRP A 171 -4.93 -0.69 -5.90
N ASP A 172 -5.52 -1.59 -6.69
CA ASP A 172 -6.05 -2.87 -6.21
C ASP A 172 -4.97 -3.75 -5.57
N PHE A 173 -3.72 -3.66 -6.07
CA PHE A 173 -2.60 -4.43 -5.55
C PHE A 173 -2.07 -3.92 -4.19
N CYS A 174 -2.25 -2.64 -3.88
CA CYS A 174 -1.76 -2.03 -2.65
C CYS A 174 -2.51 -2.49 -1.39
N PHE A 175 -3.72 -2.99 -1.53
CA PHE A 175 -4.52 -3.42 -0.41
C PHE A 175 -4.42 -4.93 -0.16
N PRO A 176 -4.55 -5.39 1.10
CA PRO A 176 -4.46 -6.80 1.43
C PRO A 176 -5.56 -7.58 0.70
N LYS A 177 -5.23 -8.80 0.29
CA LYS A 177 -6.22 -9.73 -0.26
C LYS A 177 -7.07 -10.28 0.88
N THR A 178 -8.36 -10.49 0.61
CA THR A 178 -9.28 -11.10 1.56
C THR A 178 -8.89 -12.56 1.82
N GLY A 179 -9.12 -13.03 3.04
CA GLY A 179 -8.81 -14.40 3.44
C GLY A 179 -7.34 -14.65 3.82
N THR A 180 -6.44 -13.69 3.63
CA THR A 180 -5.13 -13.70 4.28
C THR A 180 -5.22 -13.04 5.65
N ALA A 181 -6.08 -13.59 6.53
CA ALA A 181 -5.91 -13.32 7.95
C ALA A 181 -4.42 -13.54 8.28
N PHE A 182 -3.83 -12.62 9.01
CA PHE A 182 -2.46 -12.69 9.49
C PHE A 182 -2.16 -14.06 10.09
N GLU A 183 -1.99 -15.09 9.26
CA GLU A 183 -1.32 -16.30 9.68
C GLU A 183 0.14 -15.90 9.84
N THR A 184 0.46 -15.50 11.07
CA THR A 184 1.83 -15.48 11.56
C THR A 184 2.44 -16.82 11.18
N ARG A 185 3.11 -16.87 10.03
CA ARG A 185 3.97 -18.01 9.70
C ARG A 185 5.08 -18.02 10.75
N LYS A 186 4.90 -18.94 11.71
CA LYS A 186 5.93 -19.33 12.67
C LYS A 186 7.11 -19.96 11.97
#